data_cf6fa9cbe7a6520b3167df9828429674
#
_entry.id   cf6fa9cbe7a6520b3167df9828429674
#
_cell.length_a   1.000
_cell.length_b   1.000
_cell.length_c   1.000
_cell.angle_alpha   90.00
_cell.angle_beta   90.00
_cell.angle_gamma   90.00
#
_symmetry.space_group_name_H-M   'P 1'
#
loop_
_entity.id
_entity.type
_entity.pdbx_description
1 polymer ?
#
loop_
_entity_poly.entity_id
_entity_poly.type
_entity_poly.pdbx_seq_one_letter_code
_entity_poly.pdbx_strand_id
1 'polypeptide(L)'
;MLERDYTMRLIQEFMAALERMLEKPEIEAKRKEIQTLYDKYVGPYAFYHTATVDEALDALAGTDEDHRIGKIEMLAELCYSEARMFSKPESDMLLDKAYKLFDYLEHNSGTFSFDRRNKMNFIMSQKVSV
;
A
#
# COMPACT_ATOMS: atom_id res chain seq x y z
N MET A 1 -12.22 14.16 14.97
CA MET A 1 -10.98 14.36 15.75
C MET A 1 -10.46 13.08 16.34
N LEU A 2 -11.25 12.39 17.16
CA LEU A 2 -10.83 11.09 17.71
C LEU A 2 -10.58 10.03 16.65
N GLU A 3 -11.40 10.01 15.61
CA GLU A 3 -11.26 9.04 14.52
C GLU A 3 -9.97 9.26 13.73
N ARG A 4 -9.60 10.52 13.49
CA ARG A 4 -8.38 10.85 12.77
C ARG A 4 -7.16 10.42 13.58
N ASP A 5 -7.15 10.67 14.89
CA ASP A 5 -6.06 10.24 15.77
C ASP A 5 -5.94 8.72 15.78
N TYR A 6 -7.07 8.04 15.81
CA TYR A 6 -7.12 6.58 15.76
C TYR A 6 -6.51 6.07 14.45
N THR A 7 -6.90 6.66 13.32
CA THR A 7 -6.40 6.27 12.01
C THR A 7 -4.89 6.48 11.91
N MET A 8 -4.39 7.61 12.42
CA MET A 8 -2.95 7.88 12.41
C MET A 8 -2.17 6.88 13.25
N ARG A 9 -2.69 6.49 14.41
CA ARG A 9 -2.05 5.46 15.24
C ARG A 9 -2.04 4.12 14.54
N LEU A 10 -3.13 3.79 13.86
CA LEU A 10 -3.24 2.54 13.12
C LEU A 10 -2.22 2.50 11.99
N ILE A 11 -2.04 3.60 11.27
CA ILE A 11 -1.05 3.68 10.21
C ILE A 11 0.37 3.53 10.78
N GLN A 12 0.65 4.16 11.92
CA GLN A 12 1.95 4.04 12.58
C GLN A 12 2.22 2.59 13.01
N GLU A 13 1.23 1.94 13.58
CA GLU A 13 1.32 0.52 13.95
C GLU A 13 1.59 -0.34 12.71
N PHE A 14 0.85 -0.08 11.65
CA PHE A 14 1.02 -0.78 10.37
C PHE A 14 2.43 -0.61 9.82
N MET A 15 2.93 0.63 9.76
CA MET A 15 4.27 0.89 9.21
C MET A 15 5.36 0.20 10.02
N ALA A 16 5.22 0.16 11.34
CA ALA A 16 6.16 -0.56 12.20
C ALA A 16 6.13 -2.07 11.92
N ALA A 17 4.93 -2.63 11.75
CA ALA A 17 4.76 -4.04 11.43
C ALA A 17 5.35 -4.37 10.05
N LEU A 18 5.15 -3.49 9.09
CA LEU A 18 5.68 -3.65 7.73
C LEU A 18 7.22 -3.65 7.75
N GLU A 19 7.83 -2.71 8.48
CA GLU A 19 9.29 -2.67 8.62
C GLU A 19 9.85 -3.94 9.22
N ARG A 20 9.20 -4.43 10.28
CA ARG A 20 9.64 -5.70 10.92
C ARG A 20 9.55 -6.86 9.95
N MET A 21 8.49 -6.91 9.15
CA MET A 21 8.32 -7.95 8.15
C MET A 21 9.41 -7.88 7.10
N LEU A 22 9.74 -6.68 6.62
CA LEU A 22 10.76 -6.50 5.58
C LEU A 22 12.18 -6.87 6.05
N GLU A 23 12.42 -6.87 7.35
CA GLU A 23 13.71 -7.27 7.91
C GLU A 23 13.92 -8.79 7.95
N LYS A 24 12.86 -9.57 7.77
CA LYS A 24 12.99 -11.04 7.77
C LYS A 24 13.81 -11.48 6.56
N PRO A 25 14.74 -12.44 6.76
CA PRO A 25 15.62 -12.85 5.66
C PRO A 25 14.96 -13.76 4.64
N GLU A 26 13.94 -14.50 5.01
CA GLU A 26 13.32 -15.48 4.13
C GLU A 26 12.10 -14.93 3.40
N ILE A 27 12.10 -15.10 2.06
CA ILE A 27 11.04 -14.62 1.20
C ILE A 27 9.69 -15.27 1.53
N GLU A 28 9.70 -16.57 1.85
CA GLU A 28 8.45 -17.26 2.18
C GLU A 28 7.80 -16.72 3.45
N ALA A 29 8.62 -16.39 4.45
CA ALA A 29 8.12 -15.77 5.68
C ALA A 29 7.52 -14.39 5.40
N LYS A 30 8.18 -13.61 4.54
CA LYS A 30 7.68 -12.29 4.14
C LYS A 30 6.34 -12.40 3.41
N ARG A 31 6.22 -13.36 2.49
CA ARG A 31 4.99 -13.57 1.73
C ARG A 31 3.80 -13.91 2.63
N LYS A 32 4.02 -14.77 3.62
CA LYS A 32 2.96 -15.11 4.56
C LYS A 32 2.55 -13.92 5.40
N GLU A 33 3.53 -13.19 5.89
CA GLU A 33 3.26 -12.08 6.79
C GLU A 33 2.61 -10.90 6.09
N ILE A 34 2.98 -10.62 4.83
CA ILE A 34 2.35 -9.54 4.10
C ILE A 34 0.87 -9.81 3.86
N GLN A 35 0.49 -11.08 3.64
CA GLN A 35 -0.92 -11.44 3.52
C GLN A 35 -1.68 -11.13 4.80
N THR A 36 -1.06 -11.42 5.95
CA THR A 36 -1.63 -11.10 7.25
C THR A 36 -1.81 -9.59 7.42
N LEU A 37 -0.85 -8.80 6.93
CA LEU A 37 -0.96 -7.34 7.00
C LEU A 37 -2.09 -6.80 6.13
N TYR A 38 -2.29 -7.36 4.93
CA TYR A 38 -3.45 -7.02 4.11
C TYR A 38 -4.74 -7.29 4.87
N ASP A 39 -4.88 -8.53 5.39
CA ASP A 39 -6.10 -8.95 6.06
C ASP A 39 -6.40 -8.09 7.29
N LYS A 40 -5.37 -7.75 8.05
CA LYS A 40 -5.55 -7.00 9.29
C LYS A 40 -5.86 -5.52 9.06
N TYR A 41 -5.19 -4.90 8.09
CA TYR A 41 -5.22 -3.44 7.99
C TYR A 41 -6.06 -2.91 6.84
N VAL A 42 -6.25 -3.68 5.78
CA VAL A 42 -7.00 -3.22 4.60
C VAL A 42 -8.26 -4.05 4.38
N GLY A 43 -8.09 -5.34 4.18
CA GLY A 43 -9.17 -6.28 3.90
C GLY A 43 -8.61 -7.54 3.27
N PRO A 44 -9.47 -8.45 2.82
CA PRO A 44 -9.04 -9.78 2.35
C PRO A 44 -7.93 -9.70 1.29
N TYR A 45 -6.83 -10.35 1.57
CA TYR A 45 -5.69 -10.39 0.66
C TYR A 45 -6.08 -10.87 -0.74
N ALA A 46 -6.89 -11.93 -0.79
CA ALA A 46 -7.29 -12.50 -2.08
C ALA A 46 -7.96 -11.47 -2.98
N PHE A 47 -8.73 -10.56 -2.40
CA PHE A 47 -9.38 -9.50 -3.18
C PHE A 47 -8.40 -8.37 -3.50
N TYR A 48 -7.76 -7.79 -2.48
CA TYR A 48 -6.96 -6.57 -2.68
C TYR A 48 -5.66 -6.81 -3.43
N HIS A 49 -5.11 -8.01 -3.35
CA HIS A 49 -3.90 -8.35 -4.09
C HIS A 49 -4.15 -8.34 -5.62
N THR A 50 -5.32 -8.81 -6.06
CA THR A 50 -5.65 -8.93 -7.48
C THR A 50 -6.51 -7.79 -8.02
N ALA A 51 -7.19 -7.03 -7.14
CA ALA A 51 -8.09 -5.97 -7.55
C ALA A 51 -7.33 -4.87 -8.30
N THR A 52 -8.00 -4.28 -9.30
CA THR A 52 -7.50 -3.06 -9.92
C THR A 52 -7.64 -1.91 -8.93
N VAL A 53 -6.98 -0.79 -9.22
CA VAL A 53 -7.11 0.40 -8.38
C VAL A 53 -8.58 0.82 -8.28
N ASP A 54 -9.28 0.86 -9.40
CA ASP A 54 -10.70 1.25 -9.41
C ASP A 54 -11.55 0.31 -8.56
N GLU A 55 -11.32 -1.00 -8.66
CA GLU A 55 -12.04 -1.97 -7.85
C GLU A 55 -11.77 -1.80 -6.37
N ALA A 56 -10.50 -1.52 -6.01
CA ALA A 56 -10.12 -1.30 -4.63
C ALA A 56 -10.76 -0.02 -4.07
N LEU A 57 -10.74 1.06 -4.86
CA LEU A 57 -11.36 2.32 -4.45
C LEU A 57 -12.85 2.17 -4.27
N ASP A 58 -13.52 1.44 -5.17
CA ASP A 58 -14.95 1.16 -5.06
C ASP A 58 -15.27 0.36 -3.81
N ALA A 59 -14.45 -0.64 -3.50
CA ALA A 59 -14.65 -1.47 -2.30
C ALA A 59 -14.52 -0.66 -1.02
N LEU A 60 -13.70 0.40 -1.02
CA LEU A 60 -13.49 1.24 0.15
C LEU A 60 -14.42 2.45 0.21
N ALA A 61 -15.22 2.67 -0.84
CA ALA A 61 -16.06 3.87 -0.97
C ALA A 61 -17.08 4.03 0.16
N GLY A 62 -17.53 2.93 0.76
CA GLY A 62 -18.50 2.97 1.86
C GLY A 62 -17.90 3.29 3.21
N THR A 63 -16.58 3.38 3.30
CA THR A 63 -15.88 3.69 4.53
C THR A 63 -15.83 5.22 4.71
N ASP A 64 -15.87 5.71 5.94
CA ASP A 64 -15.76 7.16 6.15
C ASP A 64 -14.40 7.66 5.65
N GLU A 65 -14.33 8.98 5.37
CA GLU A 65 -13.20 9.55 4.65
C GLU A 65 -11.84 9.29 5.30
N ASP A 66 -11.72 9.50 6.60
CA ASP A 66 -10.43 9.33 7.29
C ASP A 66 -9.95 7.88 7.23
N HIS A 67 -10.85 6.93 7.48
CA HIS A 67 -10.51 5.50 7.41
C HIS A 67 -10.22 5.07 5.99
N ARG A 68 -10.97 5.59 5.01
CA ARG A 68 -10.76 5.26 3.60
C ARG A 68 -9.39 5.70 3.13
N ILE A 69 -9.01 6.95 3.41
CA ILE A 69 -7.70 7.49 3.04
C ILE A 69 -6.60 6.67 3.71
N GLY A 70 -6.77 6.34 5.00
CA GLY A 70 -5.80 5.52 5.73
C GLY A 70 -5.61 4.14 5.10
N LYS A 71 -6.71 3.49 4.72
CA LYS A 71 -6.63 2.17 4.09
C LYS A 71 -5.98 2.23 2.72
N ILE A 72 -6.26 3.28 1.94
CA ILE A 72 -5.61 3.47 0.64
C ILE A 72 -4.11 3.66 0.83
N GLU A 73 -3.71 4.43 1.84
CA GLU A 73 -2.30 4.63 2.15
C GLU A 73 -1.61 3.31 2.50
N MET A 74 -2.22 2.52 3.36
CA MET A 74 -1.67 1.22 3.74
C MET A 74 -1.64 0.25 2.56
N LEU A 75 -2.67 0.26 1.72
CA LEU A 75 -2.69 -0.59 0.52
C LEU A 75 -1.57 -0.20 -0.46
N ALA A 76 -1.34 1.09 -0.65
CA ALA A 76 -0.26 1.56 -1.52
C ALA A 76 1.11 1.06 -1.02
N GLU A 77 1.34 1.15 0.29
CA GLU A 77 2.58 0.67 0.90
C GLU A 77 2.74 -0.84 0.75
N LEU A 78 1.64 -1.58 0.91
CA LEU A 78 1.66 -3.02 0.75
C LEU A 78 1.99 -3.43 -0.68
N CYS A 79 1.37 -2.80 -1.67
CA CYS A 79 1.66 -3.09 -3.07
C CYS A 79 3.11 -2.77 -3.42
N TYR A 80 3.60 -1.64 -2.93
CA TYR A 80 4.98 -1.21 -3.17
C TYR A 80 5.99 -2.21 -2.60
N SER A 81 5.74 -2.66 -1.37
CA SER A 81 6.62 -3.62 -0.70
C SER A 81 6.52 -5.02 -1.29
N GLU A 82 5.29 -5.44 -1.63
CA GLU A 82 5.05 -6.77 -2.18
C GLU A 82 5.68 -6.94 -3.55
N ALA A 83 5.79 -5.86 -4.33
CA ALA A 83 6.39 -5.93 -5.66
C ALA A 83 7.79 -6.55 -5.65
N ARG A 84 8.53 -6.38 -4.56
CA ARG A 84 9.88 -6.95 -4.41
C ARG A 84 9.89 -8.46 -4.21
N MET A 85 8.73 -9.03 -3.93
CA MET A 85 8.58 -10.46 -3.67
C MET A 85 8.22 -11.25 -4.92
N PHE A 86 8.04 -10.56 -6.04
CA PHE A 86 7.64 -11.17 -7.30
C PHE A 86 8.61 -10.78 -8.40
N SER A 87 8.69 -11.62 -9.43
CA SER A 87 9.40 -11.29 -10.66
C SER A 87 8.41 -10.62 -11.62
N LYS A 88 8.96 -10.13 -12.74
CA LYS A 88 8.10 -9.59 -13.81
C LYS A 88 7.26 -10.70 -14.42
N PRO A 89 6.03 -10.44 -14.86
CA PRO A 89 5.39 -9.12 -14.91
C PRO A 89 4.68 -8.69 -13.63
N GLU A 90 4.52 -9.58 -12.65
CA GLU A 90 3.75 -9.29 -11.44
C GLU A 90 4.34 -8.12 -10.66
N SER A 91 5.68 -8.03 -10.57
CA SER A 91 6.31 -6.92 -9.86
C SER A 91 5.97 -5.58 -10.51
N ASP A 92 5.96 -5.52 -11.84
CA ASP A 92 5.60 -4.29 -12.57
C ASP A 92 4.15 -3.91 -12.34
N MET A 93 3.26 -4.89 -12.32
CA MET A 93 1.84 -4.65 -12.06
C MET A 93 1.61 -4.09 -10.66
N LEU A 94 2.31 -4.63 -9.66
CA LEU A 94 2.20 -4.14 -8.29
C LEU A 94 2.77 -2.74 -8.13
N LEU A 95 3.89 -2.44 -8.77
CA LEU A 95 4.46 -1.10 -8.75
C LEU A 95 3.55 -0.08 -9.43
N ASP A 96 2.95 -0.45 -10.56
CA ASP A 96 2.01 0.42 -11.25
C ASP A 96 0.79 0.71 -10.38
N LYS A 97 0.28 -0.32 -9.72
CA LYS A 97 -0.86 -0.18 -8.81
C LYS A 97 -0.50 0.72 -7.63
N ALA A 98 0.69 0.52 -7.05
CA ALA A 98 1.17 1.37 -5.95
C ALA A 98 1.27 2.83 -6.39
N TYR A 99 1.82 3.07 -7.59
CA TYR A 99 1.94 4.42 -8.13
C TYR A 99 0.57 5.10 -8.25
N LYS A 100 -0.40 4.39 -8.82
CA LYS A 100 -1.75 4.94 -8.99
C LYS A 100 -2.41 5.26 -7.64
N LEU A 101 -2.18 4.41 -6.64
CA LEU A 101 -2.71 4.67 -5.30
C LEU A 101 -2.01 5.87 -4.64
N PHE A 102 -0.70 5.97 -4.78
CA PHE A 102 0.05 7.13 -4.29
C PHE A 102 -0.41 8.40 -4.99
N ASP A 103 -0.63 8.35 -6.30
CA ASP A 103 -1.12 9.49 -7.06
C ASP A 103 -2.51 9.93 -6.59
N TYR A 104 -3.39 8.97 -6.31
CA TYR A 104 -4.69 9.27 -5.72
C TYR A 104 -4.52 10.02 -4.40
N LEU A 105 -3.59 9.58 -3.55
CA LEU A 105 -3.33 10.22 -2.27
C LEU A 105 -2.77 11.65 -2.43
N GLU A 106 -1.93 11.87 -3.45
CA GLU A 106 -1.41 13.20 -3.75
C GLU A 106 -2.55 14.20 -4.02
N HIS A 107 -3.60 13.73 -4.70
CA HIS A 107 -4.72 14.60 -5.09
C HIS A 107 -5.84 14.65 -4.06
N ASN A 108 -5.96 13.67 -3.18
CA ASN A 108 -7.15 13.50 -2.35
C ASN A 108 -6.91 13.45 -0.85
N SER A 109 -5.66 13.27 -0.39
CA SER A 109 -5.41 13.15 1.05
C SER A 109 -5.28 14.50 1.76
N GLY A 110 -4.98 15.55 1.01
CA GLY A 110 -4.74 16.87 1.59
C GLY A 110 -3.41 16.98 2.34
N THR A 111 -2.55 15.98 2.21
CA THR A 111 -1.24 15.97 2.88
C THR A 111 -0.10 15.79 1.90
N PHE A 112 1.04 16.38 2.23
CA PHE A 112 2.28 16.19 1.48
C PHE A 112 3.14 15.15 2.20
N SER A 113 3.81 14.29 1.43
CA SER A 113 4.71 13.29 1.99
C SER A 113 5.94 13.14 1.10
N PHE A 114 7.12 13.45 1.65
CA PHE A 114 8.37 13.21 0.95
C PHE A 114 8.58 11.73 0.67
N ASP A 115 8.23 10.88 1.63
CA ASP A 115 8.36 9.43 1.50
C ASP A 115 7.54 8.92 0.31
N ARG A 116 6.29 9.36 0.22
CA ARG A 116 5.41 8.98 -0.89
C ARG A 116 5.98 9.44 -2.24
N ARG A 117 6.44 10.69 -2.30
CA ARG A 117 7.03 11.25 -3.52
C ARG A 117 8.28 10.48 -3.94
N ASN A 118 9.12 10.13 -2.98
CA ASN A 118 10.33 9.35 -3.27
C ASN A 118 9.99 7.98 -3.84
N LYS A 119 8.96 7.33 -3.31
CA LYS A 119 8.51 6.05 -3.82
C LYS A 119 7.94 6.17 -5.23
N MET A 120 7.15 7.21 -5.49
CA MET A 120 6.62 7.47 -6.83
C MET A 120 7.76 7.69 -7.83
N ASN A 121 8.77 8.47 -7.45
CA ASN A 121 9.92 8.72 -8.31
C ASN A 121 10.70 7.43 -8.60
N PHE A 122 10.86 6.57 -7.60
CA PHE A 122 11.52 5.28 -7.79
C PHE A 122 10.75 4.44 -8.82
N ILE A 123 9.41 4.37 -8.69
CA ILE A 123 8.60 3.58 -9.62
C ILE A 123 8.75 4.10 -11.04
N MET A 124 8.71 5.42 -11.22
CA MET A 124 8.86 6.02 -12.55
C MET A 124 10.25 5.73 -13.13
N SER A 125 11.29 5.74 -12.30
CA SER A 125 12.63 5.42 -12.77
C SER A 125 12.76 3.99 -13.28
N GLN A 126 12.01 3.06 -12.71
CA GLN A 126 12.00 1.67 -13.17
C GLN A 126 11.39 1.55 -14.57
N LYS A 127 10.39 2.37 -14.87
CA LYS A 127 9.76 2.37 -16.21
C LYS A 127 10.68 2.92 -17.28
N VAL A 128 11.47 3.94 -16.94
CA VAL A 128 12.37 4.59 -17.91
C VAL A 128 13.59 3.74 -18.23
N SER A 129 13.98 2.84 -17.34
CA SER A 129 15.19 2.03 -17.49
C SER A 129 15.04 0.84 -18.44
N VAL A 130 13.93 0.72 -19.13
CA VAL A 130 13.71 -0.38 -20.10
C VAL A 130 14.39 -0.17 -21.43
#